data_df8423e81e120525e9e0971a8e4165fb
#
_entry.id   df8423e81e120525e9e0971a8e4165fb
#
_cell.length_a   1.000
_cell.length_b   1.000
_cell.length_c   1.000
_cell.angle_alpha   90.00
_cell.angle_beta   90.00
_cell.angle_gamma   90.00
#
_symmetry.space_group_name_H-M   'P 1'
#
loop_
_entity.id
_entity.type
_entity.pdbx_description
1 polymer ?
#
loop_
_entity_poly.entity_id
_entity_poly.type
_entity_poly.pdbx_seq_one_letter_code
_entity_poly.pdbx_strand_id
1 'polypeptide(L)'
;MRLAAIDRYLKSFTYFILFVLSIILVYSNISLYWDGANFFVGMLASKTLQDWDKPREFAEILTQSPTIMAIDLGVRNIFLLSRLYTIGLAVIPLLMWSAAIFIQRKKYFLFYVLLFCVTYVASGFFAIGEYNVCYAATALSSAILLNEKKSLPGYLVVAFLSVVLWRSYPAMIFLGPLLFTISATLINNEENIYNKLALYLSCFFYGSAWGVSYFSVFYPRDPGNEKGAENFIVLWQQDKWFLYISAISLVIILISMIKNKNAKYLAIPLALFPAILLFGYKPGMAVVTRAFSGAFLFGVVSLIFAFEIFKVKFDSQRVSIAAFAVLVCSVVPFSENLIGFDSWIMNIYGYVNSHSGLVSFTNAALPKEEVAKYNCWAEYPNLSVILGDTKSSATIYAIGVSYQPLSNKNEREKTIKKLSNYTR
;
A
#
# COMPACT_ATOMS: atom_id res chain seq x y z
N MET A 1 -13.01 -34.65 13.18
CA MET A 1 -12.02 -34.11 14.16
C MET A 1 -10.66 -33.76 13.57
N ARG A 2 -10.01 -34.59 12.76
CA ARG A 2 -8.66 -34.31 12.20
C ARG A 2 -8.60 -33.02 11.34
N LEU A 3 -9.55 -32.78 10.43
CA LEU A 3 -9.55 -31.59 9.55
C LEU A 3 -9.66 -30.28 10.34
N ALA A 4 -10.50 -30.21 11.37
CA ALA A 4 -10.66 -29.02 12.20
C ALA A 4 -9.41 -28.69 13.03
N ALA A 5 -8.67 -29.72 13.45
CA ALA A 5 -7.37 -29.53 14.11
C ALA A 5 -6.32 -28.99 13.14
N ILE A 6 -6.21 -29.55 11.93
CA ILE A 6 -5.32 -29.08 10.87
C ILE A 6 -5.63 -27.61 10.51
N ASP A 7 -6.90 -27.26 10.30
CA ASP A 7 -7.34 -25.88 10.02
C ASP A 7 -6.86 -24.91 11.11
N ARG A 8 -7.00 -25.27 12.38
CA ARG A 8 -6.54 -24.44 13.51
C ARG A 8 -5.03 -24.26 13.50
N TYR A 9 -4.25 -25.33 13.27
CA TYR A 9 -2.80 -25.26 13.21
C TYR A 9 -2.32 -24.40 12.04
N LEU A 10 -2.89 -24.54 10.85
CA LEU A 10 -2.51 -23.76 9.68
C LEU A 10 -2.78 -22.26 9.91
N LYS A 11 -3.94 -21.90 10.49
CA LYS A 11 -4.26 -20.52 10.84
C LYS A 11 -3.30 -19.95 11.88
N SER A 12 -2.96 -20.72 12.94
CA SER A 12 -1.97 -20.29 13.94
C SER A 12 -0.60 -20.09 13.33
N PHE A 13 -0.18 -20.98 12.43
CA PHE A 13 1.10 -20.88 11.75
C PHE A 13 1.14 -19.71 10.75
N THR A 14 0.00 -19.37 10.13
CA THR A 14 -0.13 -18.15 9.33
C THR A 14 0.24 -16.90 10.14
N TYR A 15 -0.28 -16.74 11.36
CA TYR A 15 0.06 -15.59 12.20
C TYR A 15 1.51 -15.60 12.64
N PHE A 16 2.09 -16.76 12.88
CA PHE A 16 3.53 -16.90 13.17
C PHE A 16 4.37 -16.43 11.98
N ILE A 17 4.02 -16.81 10.73
CA ILE A 17 4.70 -16.34 9.53
C ILE A 17 4.60 -14.81 9.41
N LEU A 18 3.42 -14.22 9.63
CA LEU A 18 3.23 -12.76 9.55
C LEU A 18 4.04 -12.04 10.64
N PHE A 19 4.15 -12.62 11.84
CA PHE A 19 4.99 -12.09 12.90
C PHE A 19 6.48 -12.14 12.53
N VAL A 20 6.97 -13.27 12.02
CA VAL A 20 8.37 -13.40 11.55
C VAL A 20 8.63 -12.40 10.40
N LEU A 21 7.70 -12.27 9.47
CA LEU A 21 7.81 -11.28 8.39
C LEU A 21 7.91 -9.85 8.93
N SER A 22 7.19 -9.50 10.00
CA SER A 22 7.29 -8.17 10.60
C SER A 22 8.70 -7.89 11.15
N ILE A 23 9.35 -8.89 11.72
CA ILE A 23 10.73 -8.79 12.20
C ILE A 23 11.69 -8.60 11.00
N ILE A 24 11.57 -9.44 9.98
CA ILE A 24 12.42 -9.33 8.78
C ILE A 24 12.27 -7.94 8.14
N LEU A 25 11.05 -7.40 8.03
CA LEU A 25 10.80 -6.07 7.49
C LEU A 25 11.53 -4.98 8.28
N VAL A 26 11.46 -4.99 9.60
CA VAL A 26 12.14 -3.97 10.45
C VAL A 26 13.65 -3.92 10.18
N TYR A 27 14.26 -5.09 9.94
CA TYR A 27 15.71 -5.17 9.72
C TYR A 27 16.14 -5.02 8.25
N SER A 28 15.21 -5.06 7.30
CA SER A 28 15.52 -5.05 5.86
C SER A 28 15.84 -3.68 5.27
N ASN A 29 15.68 -2.59 6.04
CA ASN A 29 15.81 -1.21 5.55
C ASN A 29 14.99 -0.92 4.28
N ILE A 30 13.91 -1.68 4.04
CA ILE A 30 13.08 -1.57 2.82
C ILE A 30 12.51 -0.16 2.61
N SER A 31 12.38 0.64 3.67
CA SER A 31 11.97 2.05 3.59
C SER A 31 12.93 2.93 2.80
N LEU A 32 14.15 2.48 2.55
CA LEU A 32 15.13 3.19 1.71
C LEU A 32 15.02 2.85 0.23
N TYR A 33 14.04 2.03 -0.16
CA TYR A 33 13.82 1.66 -1.56
C TYR A 33 13.00 2.73 -2.30
N TRP A 34 13.38 3.11 -3.51
CA TRP A 34 12.72 4.11 -4.38
C TRP A 34 12.46 5.45 -3.65
N ASP A 35 11.24 5.95 -3.78
CA ASP A 35 10.80 7.22 -3.19
C ASP A 35 11.06 7.29 -1.68
N GLY A 36 11.15 6.13 -1.00
CA GLY A 36 11.41 6.05 0.42
C GLY A 36 12.72 6.71 0.85
N ALA A 37 13.81 6.52 0.08
CA ALA A 37 15.08 7.19 0.36
C ALA A 37 14.97 8.72 0.24
N ASN A 38 14.18 9.21 -0.73
CA ASN A 38 13.97 10.63 -0.95
C ASN A 38 13.17 11.27 0.21
N PHE A 39 12.05 10.67 0.60
CA PHE A 39 11.29 11.10 1.77
C PHE A 39 12.14 11.06 3.05
N PHE A 40 12.95 10.02 3.21
CA PHE A 40 13.80 9.87 4.39
C PHE A 40 14.85 10.98 4.50
N VAL A 41 15.56 11.30 3.39
CA VAL A 41 16.46 12.47 3.34
C VAL A 41 15.74 13.75 3.68
N GLY A 42 14.55 13.95 3.12
CA GLY A 42 13.71 15.10 3.42
C GLY A 42 13.38 15.23 4.91
N MET A 43 12.92 14.15 5.54
CA MET A 43 12.64 14.12 6.99
C MET A 43 13.87 14.43 7.84
N LEU A 44 15.01 13.84 7.52
CA LEU A 44 16.26 14.11 8.24
C LEU A 44 16.71 15.56 8.09
N ALA A 45 16.60 16.12 6.89
CA ALA A 45 17.06 17.47 6.57
C ALA A 45 16.16 18.58 7.11
N SER A 46 14.85 18.40 7.09
CA SER A 46 13.85 19.39 7.54
C SER A 46 13.38 19.18 8.97
N LYS A 47 13.48 17.94 9.48
CA LYS A 47 12.88 17.48 10.76
C LYS A 47 11.35 17.63 10.77
N THR A 48 10.71 17.55 9.63
CA THR A 48 9.27 17.66 9.45
C THR A 48 8.75 16.55 8.56
N LEU A 49 7.46 16.31 8.62
CA LEU A 49 6.77 15.44 7.65
C LEU A 49 6.99 15.96 6.23
N GLN A 50 7.20 15.05 5.32
CA GLN A 50 7.33 15.35 3.90
C GLN A 50 5.96 15.13 3.23
N ASP A 51 5.32 16.22 2.87
CA ASP A 51 4.02 16.24 2.17
C ASP A 51 4.27 16.65 0.71
N TRP A 52 4.24 15.69 -0.20
CA TRP A 52 4.43 15.94 -1.62
C TRP A 52 3.09 16.08 -2.35
N ASP A 53 2.06 15.42 -1.85
CA ASP A 53 0.75 15.42 -2.50
C ASP A 53 -0.37 15.41 -1.46
N LYS A 54 -1.09 16.53 -1.36
CA LYS A 54 -2.19 16.69 -0.40
C LYS A 54 -3.21 15.55 -0.35
N PRO A 55 -3.57 14.87 -1.45
CA PRO A 55 -4.40 13.68 -1.42
C PRO A 55 -3.82 12.47 -0.65
N ARG A 56 -2.52 12.48 -0.30
CA ARG A 56 -1.83 11.40 0.41
C ARG A 56 -1.46 11.75 1.84
N GLU A 57 -1.73 12.97 2.27
CA GLU A 57 -1.27 13.59 3.51
C GLU A 57 -1.46 12.69 4.75
N PHE A 58 -2.61 12.03 4.89
CA PHE A 58 -2.88 11.23 6.10
C PHE A 58 -2.15 9.89 6.10
N ALA A 59 -1.92 9.28 4.94
CA ALA A 59 -1.06 8.12 4.84
C ALA A 59 0.40 8.49 5.11
N GLU A 60 0.86 9.65 4.61
CA GLU A 60 2.21 10.16 4.88
C GLU A 60 2.40 10.48 6.36
N ILE A 61 1.45 11.14 7.02
CA ILE A 61 1.49 11.36 8.46
C ILE A 61 1.64 10.04 9.20
N LEU A 62 0.82 9.04 8.89
CA LEU A 62 0.86 7.75 9.58
C LEU A 62 2.20 7.01 9.37
N THR A 63 2.74 7.06 8.16
CA THR A 63 3.97 6.33 7.81
C THR A 63 5.23 7.03 8.31
N GLN A 64 5.26 8.35 8.35
CA GLN A 64 6.44 9.14 8.71
C GLN A 64 6.50 9.50 10.20
N SER A 65 5.36 9.54 10.91
CA SER A 65 5.29 9.95 12.31
C SER A 65 6.24 9.19 13.24
N PRO A 66 6.43 7.87 13.16
CA PRO A 66 7.38 7.19 14.05
C PRO A 66 8.80 7.73 13.95
N THR A 67 9.22 8.08 12.72
CA THR A 67 10.56 8.63 12.46
C THR A 67 10.69 10.07 12.96
N ILE A 68 9.71 10.92 12.66
CA ILE A 68 9.72 12.32 13.10
C ILE A 68 9.70 12.42 14.63
N MET A 69 8.82 11.67 15.30
CA MET A 69 8.78 11.62 16.76
C MET A 69 10.13 11.19 17.36
N ALA A 70 10.81 10.21 16.75
CA ALA A 70 12.12 9.79 17.21
C ALA A 70 13.20 10.88 17.00
N ILE A 71 13.15 11.61 15.87
CA ILE A 71 14.05 12.74 15.61
C ILE A 71 13.84 13.83 16.67
N ASP A 72 12.60 14.16 17.03
CA ASP A 72 12.24 15.14 18.03
C ASP A 72 12.69 14.71 19.43
N LEU A 73 12.63 13.43 19.74
CA LEU A 73 13.15 12.82 20.97
C LEU A 73 14.69 12.74 21.00
N GLY A 74 15.38 13.23 19.98
CA GLY A 74 16.84 13.31 19.96
C GLY A 74 17.55 12.07 19.37
N VAL A 75 16.83 11.12 18.80
CA VAL A 75 17.46 9.98 18.09
C VAL A 75 18.24 10.51 16.88
N ARG A 76 19.51 10.09 16.76
CA ARG A 76 20.41 10.54 15.69
C ARG A 76 21.02 9.40 14.89
N ASN A 77 20.81 8.16 15.28
CA ASN A 77 21.29 7.00 14.51
C ASN A 77 20.41 6.79 13.27
N ILE A 78 21.01 6.90 12.09
CA ILE A 78 20.32 6.81 10.80
C ILE A 78 19.69 5.44 10.58
N PHE A 79 20.38 4.35 10.91
CA PHE A 79 19.83 3.00 10.74
C PHE A 79 18.64 2.75 11.67
N LEU A 80 18.67 3.28 12.91
CA LEU A 80 17.53 3.20 13.81
C LEU A 80 16.33 4.01 13.27
N LEU A 81 16.58 5.21 12.76
CA LEU A 81 15.54 6.04 12.14
C LEU A 81 14.97 5.39 10.87
N SER A 82 15.81 4.75 10.04
CA SER A 82 15.35 3.97 8.87
C SER A 82 14.43 2.80 9.28
N ARG A 83 14.77 2.09 10.36
CA ARG A 83 13.92 1.02 10.91
C ARG A 83 12.58 1.55 11.41
N LEU A 84 12.55 2.70 12.07
CA LEU A 84 11.31 3.34 12.50
C LEU A 84 10.47 3.78 11.31
N TYR A 85 11.10 4.26 10.25
CA TYR A 85 10.43 4.56 9.00
C TYR A 85 9.85 3.30 8.34
N THR A 86 10.60 2.20 8.37
CA THR A 86 10.10 0.88 7.91
C THR A 86 8.89 0.42 8.74
N ILE A 87 8.87 0.68 10.05
CA ILE A 87 7.69 0.37 10.88
C ILE A 87 6.47 1.12 10.34
N GLY A 88 6.61 2.42 10.07
CA GLY A 88 5.51 3.22 9.51
C GLY A 88 5.04 2.71 8.14
N LEU A 89 5.98 2.55 7.20
CA LEU A 89 5.68 2.24 5.80
C LEU A 89 5.26 0.79 5.53
N ALA A 90 5.80 -0.16 6.28
CA ALA A 90 5.61 -1.57 5.99
C ALA A 90 4.95 -2.34 7.15
N VAL A 91 5.41 -2.17 8.39
CA VAL A 91 4.91 -2.99 9.51
C VAL A 91 3.49 -2.57 9.90
N ILE A 92 3.16 -1.28 9.96
CA ILE A 92 1.79 -0.83 10.24
C ILE A 92 0.79 -1.38 9.23
N PRO A 93 1.00 -1.29 7.90
CA PRO A 93 0.15 -1.97 6.92
C PRO A 93 0.09 -3.49 7.11
N LEU A 94 1.21 -4.15 7.42
CA LEU A 94 1.23 -5.60 7.70
C LEU A 94 0.36 -5.95 8.92
N LEU A 95 0.37 -5.15 9.97
CA LEU A 95 -0.50 -5.35 11.14
C LEU A 95 -1.97 -5.19 10.79
N MET A 96 -2.32 -4.21 9.93
CA MET A 96 -3.69 -4.05 9.43
C MET A 96 -4.13 -5.27 8.60
N TRP A 97 -3.28 -5.80 7.73
CA TRP A 97 -3.52 -7.03 6.98
C TRP A 97 -3.70 -8.23 7.90
N SER A 98 -2.82 -8.37 8.89
CA SER A 98 -2.88 -9.45 9.89
C SER A 98 -4.20 -9.41 10.68
N ALA A 99 -4.64 -8.21 11.07
CA ALA A 99 -5.93 -8.00 11.73
C ALA A 99 -7.10 -8.35 10.80
N ALA A 100 -7.08 -7.97 9.52
CA ALA A 100 -8.11 -8.30 8.54
C ALA A 100 -8.23 -9.83 8.35
N ILE A 101 -7.10 -10.52 8.18
CA ILE A 101 -7.04 -11.99 8.07
C ILE A 101 -7.59 -12.64 9.36
N PHE A 102 -7.23 -12.10 10.53
CA PHE A 102 -7.70 -12.62 11.82
C PHE A 102 -9.22 -12.45 11.99
N ILE A 103 -9.77 -11.30 11.64
CA ILE A 103 -11.21 -11.03 11.74
C ILE A 103 -11.97 -12.00 10.84
N GLN A 104 -11.49 -12.24 9.63
CA GLN A 104 -12.13 -13.08 8.63
C GLN A 104 -11.72 -14.56 8.65
N ARG A 105 -11.02 -15.00 9.70
CA ARG A 105 -10.49 -16.37 9.83
C ARG A 105 -11.51 -17.49 9.76
N LYS A 106 -12.80 -17.19 9.98
CA LYS A 106 -13.86 -18.20 9.98
C LYS A 106 -14.51 -18.39 8.62
N LYS A 107 -14.70 -17.31 7.85
CA LYS A 107 -15.53 -17.33 6.64
C LYS A 107 -14.72 -17.04 5.36
N TYR A 108 -13.95 -15.98 5.36
CA TYR A 108 -13.26 -15.49 4.17
C TYR A 108 -11.74 -15.53 4.28
N PHE A 109 -11.18 -16.41 5.10
CA PHE A 109 -9.75 -16.53 5.35
C PHE A 109 -8.90 -16.57 4.06
N LEU A 110 -9.26 -17.46 3.11
CA LEU A 110 -8.54 -17.57 1.84
C LEU A 110 -8.52 -16.25 1.08
N PHE A 111 -9.64 -15.55 0.99
CA PHE A 111 -9.72 -14.32 0.23
C PHE A 111 -8.82 -13.23 0.78
N TYR A 112 -8.78 -13.06 2.12
CA TYR A 112 -7.91 -12.07 2.75
C TYR A 112 -6.43 -12.47 2.69
N VAL A 113 -6.10 -13.76 2.72
CA VAL A 113 -4.72 -14.22 2.45
C VAL A 113 -4.32 -13.94 0.99
N LEU A 114 -5.18 -14.24 0.02
CA LEU A 114 -4.93 -13.92 -1.39
C LEU A 114 -4.78 -12.41 -1.61
N LEU A 115 -5.65 -11.60 -1.01
CA LEU A 115 -5.54 -10.15 -1.05
C LEU A 115 -4.19 -9.69 -0.51
N PHE A 116 -3.78 -10.17 0.65
CA PHE A 116 -2.48 -9.86 1.24
C PHE A 116 -1.32 -10.24 0.31
N CYS A 117 -1.33 -11.44 -0.25
CA CYS A 117 -0.26 -11.90 -1.13
C CYS A 117 -0.16 -11.07 -2.42
N VAL A 118 -1.29 -10.71 -3.02
CA VAL A 118 -1.31 -9.96 -4.30
C VAL A 118 -1.08 -8.46 -4.09
N THR A 119 -1.67 -7.86 -3.03
CA THR A 119 -1.64 -6.41 -2.88
C THR A 119 -0.47 -5.91 -2.03
N TYR A 120 0.01 -6.70 -1.07
CA TYR A 120 1.09 -6.32 -0.18
C TYR A 120 2.42 -6.99 -0.56
N VAL A 121 2.43 -8.33 -0.67
CA VAL A 121 3.66 -9.08 -0.92
C VAL A 121 4.16 -8.87 -2.34
N ALA A 122 3.31 -9.06 -3.35
CA ALA A 122 3.70 -8.93 -4.75
C ALA A 122 4.07 -7.50 -5.15
N SER A 123 3.52 -6.48 -4.47
CA SER A 123 3.82 -5.07 -4.73
C SER A 123 4.94 -4.50 -3.85
N GLY A 124 5.46 -5.27 -2.90
CA GLY A 124 6.36 -4.78 -1.85
C GLY A 124 7.68 -4.16 -2.33
N PHE A 125 8.14 -4.50 -3.54
CA PHE A 125 9.34 -3.91 -4.17
C PHE A 125 9.01 -2.98 -5.36
N PHE A 126 7.77 -2.50 -5.48
CA PHE A 126 7.38 -1.56 -6.53
C PHE A 126 7.09 -0.16 -5.97
N ALA A 127 8.13 0.54 -5.54
CA ALA A 127 8.02 1.83 -4.88
C ALA A 127 7.15 1.78 -3.61
N ILE A 128 7.82 1.78 -2.50
CA ILE A 128 7.21 1.82 -1.17
C ILE A 128 6.51 3.15 -1.02
N GLY A 129 5.23 3.10 -0.70
CA GLY A 129 4.46 4.32 -0.60
C GLY A 129 3.12 4.16 0.12
N GLU A 130 2.38 5.23 0.12
CA GLU A 130 1.13 5.43 0.83
C GLU A 130 0.05 4.43 0.41
N TYR A 131 0.14 3.85 -0.81
CA TYR A 131 -0.81 2.85 -1.30
C TYR A 131 -0.88 1.61 -0.40
N ASN A 132 0.23 1.21 0.25
CA ASN A 132 0.24 0.10 1.20
C ASN A 132 -0.68 0.36 2.38
N VAL A 133 -0.67 1.58 2.93
CA VAL A 133 -1.59 2.01 3.99
C VAL A 133 -3.02 2.02 3.48
N CYS A 134 -3.25 2.61 2.31
CA CYS A 134 -4.59 2.68 1.70
C CYS A 134 -5.21 1.28 1.52
N TYR A 135 -4.47 0.35 0.95
CA TYR A 135 -4.97 -1.00 0.69
C TYR A 135 -5.15 -1.81 1.97
N ALA A 136 -4.22 -1.71 2.92
CA ALA A 136 -4.33 -2.38 4.20
C ALA A 136 -5.50 -1.84 5.05
N ALA A 137 -5.68 -0.51 5.10
CA ALA A 137 -6.80 0.12 5.79
C ALA A 137 -8.14 -0.23 5.14
N THR A 138 -8.19 -0.30 3.80
CA THR A 138 -9.38 -0.75 3.06
C THR A 138 -9.71 -2.21 3.37
N ALA A 139 -8.70 -3.08 3.36
CA ALA A 139 -8.89 -4.49 3.69
C ALA A 139 -9.38 -4.68 5.14
N LEU A 140 -8.78 -3.96 6.11
CA LEU A 140 -9.21 -4.02 7.50
C LEU A 140 -10.62 -3.46 7.68
N SER A 141 -10.94 -2.32 7.07
CA SER A 141 -12.28 -1.74 7.09
C SER A 141 -13.33 -2.71 6.53
N SER A 142 -13.05 -3.30 5.35
CA SER A 142 -13.94 -4.29 4.74
C SER A 142 -14.08 -5.55 5.60
N ALA A 143 -12.99 -6.01 6.23
CA ALA A 143 -13.01 -7.18 7.11
C ALA A 143 -13.92 -6.95 8.33
N ILE A 144 -13.89 -5.76 8.93
CA ILE A 144 -14.75 -5.41 10.06
C ILE A 144 -16.20 -5.25 9.61
N LEU A 145 -16.44 -4.50 8.51
CA LEU A 145 -17.78 -4.23 8.00
C LEU A 145 -18.50 -5.52 7.54
N LEU A 146 -17.77 -6.48 6.96
CA LEU A 146 -18.32 -7.74 6.46
C LEU A 146 -18.23 -8.88 7.50
N ASN A 147 -17.80 -8.59 8.75
CA ASN A 147 -17.80 -9.58 9.81
C ASN A 147 -19.22 -9.86 10.32
N GLU A 148 -19.50 -11.10 10.71
CA GLU A 148 -20.78 -11.48 11.31
C GLU A 148 -21.01 -10.79 12.66
N LYS A 149 -19.97 -10.65 13.47
CA LYS A 149 -20.02 -9.98 14.77
C LYS A 149 -19.90 -8.48 14.62
N LYS A 150 -21.03 -7.79 14.75
CA LYS A 150 -21.08 -6.33 14.78
C LYS A 150 -20.80 -5.81 16.18
N SER A 151 -19.94 -4.81 16.32
CA SER A 151 -19.60 -4.24 17.63
C SER A 151 -19.24 -2.78 17.52
N LEU A 152 -19.56 -1.99 18.53
CA LEU A 152 -19.19 -0.57 18.57
C LEU A 152 -17.68 -0.35 18.44
N PRO A 153 -16.78 -1.07 19.15
CA PRO A 153 -15.34 -0.91 18.95
C PRO A 153 -14.90 -1.15 17.51
N GLY A 154 -15.50 -2.17 16.83
CA GLY A 154 -15.21 -2.42 15.41
C GLY A 154 -15.60 -1.24 14.54
N TYR A 155 -16.78 -0.68 14.73
CA TYR A 155 -17.24 0.48 13.95
C TYR A 155 -16.46 1.76 14.26
N LEU A 156 -15.99 1.95 15.50
CA LEU A 156 -15.08 3.06 15.83
C LEU A 156 -13.72 2.92 15.13
N VAL A 157 -13.19 1.70 15.02
CA VAL A 157 -11.97 1.44 14.22
C VAL A 157 -12.23 1.76 12.75
N VAL A 158 -13.38 1.37 12.19
CA VAL A 158 -13.75 1.70 10.79
C VAL A 158 -13.86 3.22 10.61
N ALA A 159 -14.48 3.93 11.55
CA ALA A 159 -14.56 5.39 11.51
C ALA A 159 -13.16 6.05 11.55
N PHE A 160 -12.26 5.58 12.40
CA PHE A 160 -10.87 6.04 12.42
C PHE A 160 -10.14 5.75 11.08
N LEU A 161 -10.25 4.52 10.58
CA LEU A 161 -9.64 4.15 9.29
C LEU A 161 -10.21 4.96 8.12
N SER A 162 -11.50 5.33 8.18
CA SER A 162 -12.11 6.18 7.14
C SER A 162 -11.51 7.59 7.11
N VAL A 163 -11.11 8.15 8.28
CA VAL A 163 -10.35 9.40 8.35
C VAL A 163 -8.98 9.24 7.70
N VAL A 164 -8.25 8.16 8.01
CA VAL A 164 -6.95 7.88 7.34
C VAL A 164 -7.12 7.75 5.83
N LEU A 165 -8.17 7.03 5.40
CA LEU A 165 -8.47 6.81 3.98
C LEU A 165 -8.92 8.08 3.24
N TRP A 166 -9.41 9.10 3.93
CA TRP A 166 -9.87 10.36 3.31
C TRP A 166 -8.79 11.00 2.45
N ARG A 167 -7.52 10.98 2.92
CA ARG A 167 -6.36 11.48 2.17
C ARG A 167 -5.23 10.46 2.18
N SER A 168 -5.48 9.31 1.57
CA SER A 168 -4.51 8.21 1.58
C SER A 168 -3.89 7.95 0.22
N TYR A 169 -4.70 7.77 -0.81
CA TYR A 169 -4.23 7.40 -2.14
C TYR A 169 -5.32 7.59 -3.22
N PRO A 170 -4.96 7.92 -4.48
CA PRO A 170 -5.92 8.09 -5.57
C PRO A 170 -6.83 6.89 -5.85
N ALA A 171 -6.45 5.66 -5.45
CA ALA A 171 -7.31 4.49 -5.58
C ALA A 171 -8.64 4.60 -4.79
N MET A 172 -8.76 5.57 -3.88
CA MET A 172 -10.03 5.85 -3.20
C MET A 172 -11.12 6.35 -4.16
N ILE A 173 -10.78 6.68 -5.41
CA ILE A 173 -11.76 6.99 -6.46
C ILE A 173 -12.73 5.83 -6.70
N PHE A 174 -12.31 4.58 -6.45
CA PHE A 174 -13.16 3.39 -6.55
C PHE A 174 -13.33 2.64 -5.23
N LEU A 175 -12.31 2.62 -4.36
CA LEU A 175 -12.42 1.97 -3.05
C LEU A 175 -13.35 2.74 -2.10
N GLY A 176 -13.37 4.09 -2.20
CA GLY A 176 -14.27 4.95 -1.43
C GLY A 176 -15.75 4.62 -1.65
N PRO A 177 -16.26 4.64 -2.89
CA PRO A 177 -17.63 4.24 -3.20
C PRO A 177 -17.99 2.82 -2.75
N LEU A 178 -17.05 1.86 -2.84
CA LEU A 178 -17.26 0.50 -2.36
C LEU A 178 -17.49 0.46 -0.85
N LEU A 179 -16.57 1.05 -0.06
CA LEU A 179 -16.66 1.09 1.39
C LEU A 179 -17.88 1.91 1.86
N PHE A 180 -18.18 3.01 1.17
CA PHE A 180 -19.40 3.79 1.39
C PHE A 180 -20.65 2.91 1.23
N THR A 181 -20.74 2.16 0.13
CA THR A 181 -21.89 1.30 -0.17
C THR A 181 -22.07 0.21 0.88
N ILE A 182 -20.98 -0.45 1.30
CA ILE A 182 -21.01 -1.46 2.36
C ILE A 182 -21.50 -0.83 3.67
N SER A 183 -20.94 0.32 4.07
CA SER A 183 -21.34 1.01 5.31
C SER A 183 -22.79 1.47 5.27
N ALA A 184 -23.26 2.06 4.17
CA ALA A 184 -24.63 2.50 3.98
C ALA A 184 -25.63 1.34 4.06
N THR A 185 -25.26 0.16 3.53
CA THR A 185 -26.08 -1.05 3.63
C THR A 185 -26.25 -1.49 5.09
N LEU A 186 -25.19 -1.37 5.88
CA LEU A 186 -25.23 -1.74 7.30
C LEU A 186 -26.04 -0.77 8.14
N ILE A 187 -26.03 0.52 7.87
CA ILE A 187 -26.81 1.54 8.58
C ILE A 187 -28.30 1.19 8.57
N ASN A 188 -28.82 0.70 7.44
CA ASN A 188 -30.23 0.34 7.31
C ASN A 188 -30.66 -0.84 8.19
N ASN A 189 -29.71 -1.70 8.58
CA ASN A 189 -29.97 -2.91 9.36
C ASN A 189 -29.47 -2.80 10.82
N GLU A 190 -28.87 -1.68 11.19
CA GLU A 190 -28.32 -1.48 12.53
C GLU A 190 -29.38 -0.81 13.41
N GLU A 191 -29.53 -1.25 14.66
CA GLU A 191 -30.49 -0.70 15.60
C GLU A 191 -29.83 0.25 16.60
N ASN A 192 -28.58 -0.03 16.97
CA ASN A 192 -27.85 0.76 17.95
C ASN A 192 -27.44 2.12 17.37
N ILE A 193 -27.85 3.21 18.04
CA ILE A 193 -27.61 4.58 17.60
C ILE A 193 -26.11 4.94 17.53
N TYR A 194 -25.30 4.44 18.45
CA TYR A 194 -23.85 4.71 18.45
C TYR A 194 -23.15 4.00 17.29
N ASN A 195 -23.59 2.78 16.97
CA ASN A 195 -23.12 2.05 15.81
C ASN A 195 -23.49 2.78 14.51
N LYS A 196 -24.75 3.25 14.41
CA LYS A 196 -25.19 4.08 13.28
C LYS A 196 -24.36 5.34 13.12
N LEU A 197 -24.09 6.05 14.21
CA LEU A 197 -23.30 7.29 14.17
C LEU A 197 -21.88 7.02 13.64
N ALA A 198 -21.22 5.96 14.12
CA ALA A 198 -19.90 5.57 13.63
C ALA A 198 -19.93 5.20 12.13
N LEU A 199 -20.96 4.52 11.66
CA LEU A 199 -21.14 4.19 10.24
C LEU A 199 -21.45 5.44 9.39
N TYR A 200 -22.27 6.39 9.87
CA TYR A 200 -22.52 7.67 9.18
C TYR A 200 -21.23 8.47 9.03
N LEU A 201 -20.41 8.53 10.09
CA LEU A 201 -19.10 9.18 10.05
C LEU A 201 -18.19 8.51 9.01
N SER A 202 -18.18 7.19 8.98
CA SER A 202 -17.42 6.42 7.99
C SER A 202 -17.90 6.71 6.56
N CYS A 203 -19.21 6.74 6.31
CA CYS A 203 -19.78 7.11 5.02
C CYS A 203 -19.37 8.52 4.59
N PHE A 204 -19.40 9.48 5.51
CA PHE A 204 -18.96 10.85 5.23
C PHE A 204 -17.51 10.90 4.75
N PHE A 205 -16.58 10.24 5.45
CA PHE A 205 -15.18 10.24 5.08
C PHE A 205 -14.89 9.41 3.82
N TYR A 206 -15.58 8.28 3.59
CA TYR A 206 -15.43 7.52 2.34
C TYR A 206 -15.94 8.30 1.13
N GLY A 207 -17.07 9.00 1.26
CA GLY A 207 -17.58 9.89 0.22
C GLY A 207 -16.63 11.07 -0.05
N SER A 208 -16.08 11.66 1.01
CA SER A 208 -15.07 12.73 0.90
C SER A 208 -13.77 12.23 0.27
N ALA A 209 -13.32 11.01 0.61
CA ALA A 209 -12.16 10.36 0.01
C ALA A 209 -12.34 10.16 -1.50
N TRP A 210 -13.53 9.73 -1.91
CA TRP A 210 -13.88 9.66 -3.33
C TRP A 210 -13.76 11.00 -4.02
N GLY A 211 -14.34 12.06 -3.45
CA GLY A 211 -14.27 13.43 -4.00
C GLY A 211 -12.83 13.92 -4.13
N VAL A 212 -12.04 13.81 -3.06
CA VAL A 212 -10.62 14.23 -3.07
C VAL A 212 -9.82 13.47 -4.13
N SER A 213 -10.02 12.14 -4.22
CA SER A 213 -9.33 11.32 -5.22
C SER A 213 -9.78 11.62 -6.64
N TYR A 214 -11.08 11.90 -6.86
CA TYR A 214 -11.60 12.34 -8.15
C TYR A 214 -10.90 13.63 -8.62
N PHE A 215 -10.86 14.65 -7.76
CA PHE A 215 -10.19 15.91 -8.09
C PHE A 215 -8.69 15.73 -8.31
N SER A 216 -8.02 14.88 -7.53
CA SER A 216 -6.60 14.59 -7.71
C SER A 216 -6.28 13.91 -9.04
N VAL A 217 -7.16 13.03 -9.53
CA VAL A 217 -6.97 12.30 -10.79
C VAL A 217 -7.32 13.14 -12.01
N PHE A 218 -8.43 13.88 -11.96
CA PHE A 218 -8.94 14.62 -13.12
C PHE A 218 -8.46 16.07 -13.21
N TYR A 219 -8.01 16.64 -12.08
CA TYR A 219 -7.47 17.99 -11.99
C TYR A 219 -6.16 18.01 -11.21
N PRO A 220 -5.14 17.28 -11.68
CA PRO A 220 -3.87 17.16 -10.96
C PRO A 220 -3.17 18.53 -10.92
N ARG A 221 -2.54 18.82 -9.77
CA ARG A 221 -1.74 20.04 -9.61
C ARG A 221 -0.34 19.91 -10.21
N ASP A 222 0.13 18.67 -10.37
CA ASP A 222 1.44 18.36 -10.92
C ASP A 222 1.28 18.00 -12.41
N PRO A 223 1.99 18.70 -13.32
CA PRO A 223 1.99 18.38 -14.75
C PRO A 223 2.37 16.93 -15.08
N GLY A 224 3.15 16.28 -14.21
CA GLY A 224 3.48 14.85 -14.34
C GLY A 224 2.27 13.92 -14.21
N ASN A 225 1.24 14.33 -13.47
CA ASN A 225 0.02 13.58 -13.25
C ASN A 225 -1.10 13.86 -14.28
N GLU A 226 -1.01 14.95 -15.05
CA GLU A 226 -1.98 15.29 -16.10
C GLU A 226 -2.15 14.18 -17.14
N LYS A 227 -1.04 13.55 -17.53
CA LYS A 227 -1.04 12.40 -18.45
C LYS A 227 -1.85 11.20 -17.94
N GLY A 228 -2.06 11.07 -16.64
CA GLY A 228 -2.87 10.01 -16.04
C GLY A 228 -4.36 10.17 -16.36
N ALA A 229 -4.90 11.37 -16.25
CA ALA A 229 -6.30 11.69 -16.52
C ALA A 229 -6.62 11.69 -18.02
N GLU A 230 -5.77 12.34 -18.84
CA GLU A 230 -5.92 12.33 -20.30
C GLU A 230 -5.93 10.90 -20.85
N ASN A 231 -5.03 10.08 -20.39
CA ASN A 231 -4.95 8.71 -20.80
C ASN A 231 -6.16 7.86 -20.37
N PHE A 232 -6.82 8.17 -19.24
CA PHE A 232 -8.06 7.51 -18.83
C PHE A 232 -9.21 7.88 -19.77
N ILE A 233 -9.33 9.15 -20.12
CA ILE A 233 -10.34 9.66 -21.07
C ILE A 233 -10.12 9.05 -22.47
N VAL A 234 -8.88 9.00 -22.93
CA VAL A 234 -8.53 8.42 -24.24
C VAL A 234 -8.84 6.91 -24.28
N LEU A 235 -8.54 6.16 -23.23
CA LEU A 235 -8.90 4.73 -23.16
C LEU A 235 -10.42 4.53 -23.17
N TRP A 236 -11.16 5.37 -22.47
CA TRP A 236 -12.63 5.37 -22.50
C TRP A 236 -13.19 5.58 -23.90
N GLN A 237 -12.59 6.49 -24.66
CA GLN A 237 -13.02 6.81 -26.02
C GLN A 237 -12.61 5.75 -27.06
N GLN A 238 -11.47 5.10 -26.87
CA GLN A 238 -10.89 4.16 -27.81
C GLN A 238 -11.30 2.70 -27.61
N ASP A 239 -11.66 2.31 -26.38
CA ASP A 239 -11.91 0.90 -26.06
C ASP A 239 -13.40 0.60 -25.91
N LYS A 240 -14.01 0.14 -27.04
CA LYS A 240 -15.42 -0.26 -27.07
C LYS A 240 -15.75 -1.43 -26.12
N TRP A 241 -14.78 -2.28 -25.77
CA TRP A 241 -14.96 -3.40 -24.85
C TRP A 241 -15.38 -2.92 -23.47
N PHE A 242 -14.90 -1.77 -23.05
CA PHE A 242 -15.30 -1.15 -21.81
C PHE A 242 -16.81 -0.87 -21.73
N LEU A 243 -17.37 -0.31 -22.78
CA LEU A 243 -18.81 -0.06 -22.88
C LEU A 243 -19.60 -1.37 -22.83
N TYR A 244 -19.14 -2.42 -23.51
CA TYR A 244 -19.80 -3.71 -23.49
C TYR A 244 -19.75 -4.38 -22.12
N ILE A 245 -18.59 -4.37 -21.45
CA ILE A 245 -18.46 -4.94 -20.10
C ILE A 245 -19.31 -4.15 -19.10
N SER A 246 -19.34 -2.82 -19.20
CA SER A 246 -20.18 -1.97 -18.36
C SER A 246 -21.68 -2.23 -18.59
N ALA A 247 -22.10 -2.36 -19.85
CA ALA A 247 -23.47 -2.68 -20.21
C ALA A 247 -23.88 -4.09 -19.70
N ILE A 248 -23.04 -5.10 -19.89
CA ILE A 248 -23.27 -6.46 -19.38
C ILE A 248 -23.36 -6.44 -17.84
N SER A 249 -22.48 -5.73 -17.17
CA SER A 249 -22.51 -5.57 -15.71
C SER A 249 -23.83 -4.94 -15.25
N LEU A 250 -24.29 -3.90 -15.93
CA LEU A 250 -25.56 -3.25 -15.64
C LEU A 250 -26.75 -4.20 -15.83
N VAL A 251 -26.76 -4.98 -16.92
CA VAL A 251 -27.82 -5.99 -17.17
C VAL A 251 -27.82 -7.05 -16.06
N ILE A 252 -26.65 -7.55 -15.64
CA ILE A 252 -26.53 -8.51 -14.55
C ILE A 252 -27.09 -7.92 -13.25
N ILE A 253 -26.82 -6.65 -12.95
CA ILE A 253 -27.36 -5.95 -11.79
C ILE A 253 -28.89 -5.91 -11.87
N LEU A 254 -29.45 -5.47 -12.98
CA LEU A 254 -30.91 -5.36 -13.17
C LEU A 254 -31.61 -6.71 -12.99
N ILE A 255 -31.06 -7.78 -13.59
CA ILE A 255 -31.58 -9.14 -13.41
C ILE A 255 -31.47 -9.58 -11.94
N SER A 256 -30.35 -9.27 -11.28
CA SER A 256 -30.14 -9.61 -9.88
C SER A 256 -31.11 -8.88 -8.95
N MET A 257 -31.47 -7.63 -9.25
CA MET A 257 -32.44 -6.84 -8.50
C MET A 257 -33.85 -7.43 -8.55
N ILE A 258 -34.22 -8.09 -9.65
CA ILE A 258 -35.51 -8.79 -9.78
C ILE A 258 -35.59 -9.95 -8.76
N LYS A 259 -34.48 -10.66 -8.57
CA LYS A 259 -34.43 -11.82 -7.65
C LYS A 259 -34.17 -11.42 -6.20
N ASN A 260 -33.46 -10.35 -5.95
CA ASN A 260 -33.09 -9.89 -4.62
C ASN A 260 -33.00 -8.35 -4.56
N LYS A 261 -33.93 -7.73 -3.80
CA LYS A 261 -33.97 -6.27 -3.63
C LYS A 261 -32.67 -5.67 -3.10
N ASN A 262 -31.86 -6.47 -2.38
CA ASN A 262 -30.57 -6.03 -1.87
C ASN A 262 -29.47 -6.03 -2.97
N ALA A 263 -29.70 -6.63 -4.12
CA ALA A 263 -28.73 -6.61 -5.24
C ALA A 263 -28.48 -5.20 -5.79
N LYS A 264 -29.37 -4.21 -5.52
CA LYS A 264 -29.14 -2.80 -5.84
C LYS A 264 -27.83 -2.26 -5.26
N TYR A 265 -27.37 -2.79 -4.12
CA TYR A 265 -26.11 -2.40 -3.48
C TYR A 265 -24.87 -2.88 -4.23
N LEU A 266 -25.03 -3.84 -5.14
CA LEU A 266 -23.94 -4.29 -6.02
C LEU A 266 -23.80 -3.42 -7.30
N ALA A 267 -24.75 -2.52 -7.53
CA ALA A 267 -24.73 -1.66 -8.73
C ALA A 267 -23.44 -0.82 -8.81
N ILE A 268 -23.04 -0.20 -7.69
CA ILE A 268 -21.84 0.64 -7.65
C ILE A 268 -20.57 -0.19 -7.89
N PRO A 269 -20.28 -1.28 -7.14
CA PRO A 269 -19.12 -2.12 -7.39
C PRO A 269 -19.04 -2.64 -8.83
N LEU A 270 -20.13 -3.14 -9.36
CA LEU A 270 -20.15 -3.72 -10.70
C LEU A 270 -20.03 -2.65 -11.81
N ALA A 271 -20.59 -1.47 -11.63
CA ALA A 271 -20.44 -0.38 -12.59
C ALA A 271 -19.01 0.19 -12.62
N LEU A 272 -18.32 0.19 -11.48
CA LEU A 272 -16.94 0.68 -11.37
C LEU A 272 -15.89 -0.35 -11.80
N PHE A 273 -16.21 -1.66 -11.75
CA PHE A 273 -15.26 -2.72 -12.06
C PHE A 273 -14.57 -2.58 -13.43
N PRO A 274 -15.29 -2.29 -14.53
CA PRO A 274 -14.65 -2.05 -15.82
C PRO A 274 -13.69 -0.86 -15.83
N ALA A 275 -14.05 0.25 -15.12
CA ALA A 275 -13.19 1.43 -15.01
C ALA A 275 -11.86 1.09 -14.33
N ILE A 276 -11.90 0.18 -13.38
CA ILE A 276 -10.73 -0.25 -12.60
C ILE A 276 -9.84 -1.16 -13.43
N LEU A 277 -10.41 -2.07 -14.22
CA LEU A 277 -9.64 -2.94 -15.11
C LEU A 277 -8.84 -2.11 -16.12
N LEU A 278 -9.38 -1.01 -16.61
CA LEU A 278 -8.68 -0.12 -17.53
C LEU A 278 -7.56 0.66 -16.86
N PHE A 279 -7.71 1.03 -15.59
CA PHE A 279 -6.62 1.65 -14.83
C PHE A 279 -5.39 0.74 -14.72
N GLY A 280 -5.60 -0.59 -14.71
CA GLY A 280 -4.55 -1.60 -14.68
C GLY A 280 -3.87 -1.88 -16.01
N TYR A 281 -4.42 -1.45 -17.14
CA TYR A 281 -3.96 -1.88 -18.46
C TYR A 281 -2.86 -1.02 -19.10
N LYS A 282 -2.34 0.00 -18.43
CA LYS A 282 -1.30 0.88 -19.00
C LYS A 282 0.11 0.34 -18.84
N PRO A 283 0.94 0.40 -19.91
CA PRO A 283 2.33 -0.02 -19.85
C PRO A 283 3.19 1.00 -19.07
N GLY A 284 3.64 0.58 -17.91
CA GLY A 284 4.55 1.28 -17.03
C GLY A 284 4.63 0.49 -15.73
N MET A 285 5.70 -0.29 -15.50
CA MET A 285 5.71 -1.40 -14.54
C MET A 285 5.22 -1.04 -13.12
N ALA A 286 5.69 0.04 -12.51
CA ALA A 286 5.34 0.35 -11.13
C ALA A 286 3.87 0.80 -10.96
N VAL A 287 3.37 1.62 -11.87
CA VAL A 287 2.00 2.14 -11.85
C VAL A 287 0.99 1.03 -12.13
N VAL A 288 1.31 0.13 -13.08
CA VAL A 288 0.46 -1.03 -13.45
C VAL A 288 0.27 -1.97 -12.26
N THR A 289 1.33 -2.29 -11.53
CA THR A 289 1.24 -3.23 -10.40
C THR A 289 0.40 -2.66 -9.26
N ARG A 290 0.56 -1.37 -8.95
CA ARG A 290 -0.25 -0.69 -7.94
C ARG A 290 -1.73 -0.61 -8.33
N ALA A 291 -2.01 -0.24 -9.58
CA ALA A 291 -3.37 -0.18 -10.09
C ALA A 291 -4.02 -1.57 -10.13
N PHE A 292 -3.27 -2.60 -10.55
CA PHE A 292 -3.73 -3.99 -10.53
C PHE A 292 -4.03 -4.46 -9.11
N SER A 293 -3.16 -4.18 -8.14
CA SER A 293 -3.38 -4.52 -6.73
C SER A 293 -4.64 -3.87 -6.18
N GLY A 294 -4.88 -2.60 -6.50
CA GLY A 294 -6.11 -1.89 -6.13
C GLY A 294 -7.36 -2.47 -6.78
N ALA A 295 -7.29 -2.80 -8.08
CA ALA A 295 -8.38 -3.44 -8.83
C ALA A 295 -8.70 -4.83 -8.27
N PHE A 296 -7.68 -5.60 -7.95
CA PHE A 296 -7.84 -6.93 -7.34
C PHE A 296 -8.50 -6.83 -5.95
N LEU A 297 -8.04 -5.90 -5.11
CA LEU A 297 -8.67 -5.63 -3.81
C LEU A 297 -10.14 -5.25 -3.95
N PHE A 298 -10.45 -4.33 -4.86
CA PHE A 298 -11.83 -3.93 -5.15
C PHE A 298 -12.68 -5.12 -5.59
N GLY A 299 -12.22 -5.92 -6.56
CA GLY A 299 -12.95 -7.06 -7.10
C GLY A 299 -13.23 -8.12 -6.05
N VAL A 300 -12.23 -8.50 -5.24
CA VAL A 300 -12.39 -9.52 -4.20
C VAL A 300 -13.29 -9.02 -3.06
N VAL A 301 -13.15 -7.77 -2.61
CA VAL A 301 -14.04 -7.21 -1.57
C VAL A 301 -15.48 -7.10 -2.10
N SER A 302 -15.68 -6.72 -3.35
CA SER A 302 -17.00 -6.70 -4.01
C SER A 302 -17.61 -8.09 -4.08
N LEU A 303 -16.83 -9.12 -4.39
CA LEU A 303 -17.24 -10.51 -4.41
C LEU A 303 -17.66 -11.00 -3.02
N ILE A 304 -16.89 -10.71 -1.98
CA ILE A 304 -17.22 -11.04 -0.60
C ILE A 304 -18.54 -10.34 -0.20
N PHE A 305 -18.68 -9.06 -0.56
CA PHE A 305 -19.90 -8.32 -0.29
C PHE A 305 -21.12 -8.93 -1.00
N ALA A 306 -20.96 -9.38 -2.24
CA ALA A 306 -21.99 -10.12 -2.95
C ALA A 306 -22.35 -11.43 -2.23
N PHE A 307 -21.37 -12.19 -1.75
CA PHE A 307 -21.64 -13.40 -0.96
C PHE A 307 -22.43 -13.11 0.32
N GLU A 308 -22.16 -11.99 1.00
CA GLU A 308 -22.96 -11.58 2.16
C GLU A 308 -24.41 -11.23 1.78
N ILE A 309 -24.62 -10.47 0.70
CA ILE A 309 -25.95 -10.10 0.22
C ILE A 309 -26.77 -11.33 -0.17
N PHE A 310 -26.17 -12.27 -0.90
CA PHE A 310 -26.84 -13.48 -1.36
C PHE A 310 -26.81 -14.63 -0.36
N LYS A 311 -26.21 -14.42 0.83
CA LYS A 311 -26.06 -15.41 1.91
C LYS A 311 -25.43 -16.72 1.42
N VAL A 312 -24.42 -16.62 0.57
CA VAL A 312 -23.68 -17.76 0.04
C VAL A 312 -22.91 -18.42 1.17
N LYS A 313 -23.13 -19.72 1.38
CA LYS A 313 -22.36 -20.50 2.34
C LYS A 313 -21.02 -20.89 1.72
N PHE A 314 -19.94 -20.56 2.40
CA PHE A 314 -18.58 -20.88 1.99
C PHE A 314 -17.95 -21.85 2.98
N ASP A 315 -17.46 -23.00 2.50
CA ASP A 315 -16.76 -23.96 3.35
C ASP A 315 -15.30 -23.53 3.49
N SER A 316 -15.00 -22.83 4.58
CA SER A 316 -13.64 -22.28 4.83
C SER A 316 -12.61 -23.32 5.19
N GLN A 317 -13.02 -24.52 5.66
CA GLN A 317 -12.06 -25.53 6.18
C GLN A 317 -11.21 -26.16 5.06
N ARG A 318 -11.84 -26.48 3.92
CA ARG A 318 -11.15 -27.10 2.77
C ARG A 318 -10.17 -26.17 2.08
N VAL A 319 -10.37 -24.86 2.21
CA VAL A 319 -9.54 -23.86 1.54
C VAL A 319 -8.39 -23.32 2.39
N SER A 320 -8.32 -23.67 3.67
CA SER A 320 -7.24 -23.22 4.56
C SER A 320 -5.86 -23.75 4.15
N ILE A 321 -5.79 -24.97 3.59
CA ILE A 321 -4.55 -25.56 3.07
C ILE A 321 -4.07 -24.75 1.85
N ALA A 322 -4.98 -24.44 0.93
CA ALA A 322 -4.64 -23.64 -0.25
C ALA A 322 -4.20 -22.22 0.13
N ALA A 323 -4.91 -21.58 1.08
CA ALA A 323 -4.52 -20.27 1.61
C ALA A 323 -3.12 -20.29 2.21
N PHE A 324 -2.83 -21.30 3.02
CA PHE A 324 -1.52 -21.46 3.64
C PHE A 324 -0.41 -21.71 2.59
N ALA A 325 -0.64 -22.57 1.62
CA ALA A 325 0.31 -22.81 0.53
C ALA A 325 0.62 -21.53 -0.25
N VAL A 326 -0.40 -20.76 -0.63
CA VAL A 326 -0.23 -19.47 -1.31
C VAL A 326 0.56 -18.48 -0.45
N LEU A 327 0.27 -18.41 0.85
CA LEU A 327 1.01 -17.55 1.76
C LEU A 327 2.50 -17.91 1.79
N VAL A 328 2.83 -19.18 2.00
CA VAL A 328 4.23 -19.66 2.05
C VAL A 328 4.94 -19.38 0.72
N CYS A 329 4.33 -19.75 -0.41
CA CYS A 329 4.89 -19.52 -1.74
C CYS A 329 5.11 -18.03 -2.04
N SER A 330 4.35 -17.13 -1.42
CA SER A 330 4.50 -15.68 -1.61
C SER A 330 5.49 -15.06 -0.63
N VAL A 331 5.40 -15.41 0.66
CA VAL A 331 6.19 -14.77 1.73
C VAL A 331 7.65 -15.24 1.73
N VAL A 332 7.94 -16.49 1.37
CA VAL A 332 9.32 -17.00 1.36
C VAL A 332 10.19 -16.22 0.35
N PRO A 333 9.85 -16.15 -0.94
CA PRO A 333 10.62 -15.37 -1.91
C PRO A 333 10.67 -13.87 -1.56
N PHE A 334 9.59 -13.33 -0.98
CA PHE A 334 9.56 -11.94 -0.53
C PHE A 334 10.57 -11.71 0.61
N SER A 335 10.62 -12.62 1.59
CA SER A 335 11.59 -12.54 2.69
C SER A 335 13.04 -12.66 2.21
N GLU A 336 13.31 -13.55 1.25
CA GLU A 336 14.63 -13.64 0.61
C GLU A 336 15.02 -12.33 -0.08
N ASN A 337 14.06 -11.69 -0.77
CA ASN A 337 14.28 -10.39 -1.40
C ASN A 337 14.53 -9.28 -0.37
N LEU A 338 13.85 -9.29 0.78
CA LEU A 338 14.09 -8.32 1.85
C LEU A 338 15.50 -8.46 2.45
N ILE A 339 15.94 -9.68 2.70
CA ILE A 339 17.30 -9.96 3.22
C ILE A 339 18.35 -9.56 2.18
N GLY A 340 18.14 -9.90 0.92
CA GLY A 340 19.03 -9.51 -0.17
C GLY A 340 19.09 -7.98 -0.36
N PHE A 341 18.00 -7.27 -0.14
CA PHE A 341 17.99 -5.81 -0.20
C PHE A 341 18.80 -5.18 0.94
N ASP A 342 18.74 -5.73 2.14
CA ASP A 342 19.58 -5.26 3.24
C ASP A 342 21.08 -5.44 2.91
N SER A 343 21.45 -6.60 2.36
CA SER A 343 22.83 -6.84 1.85
C SER A 343 23.21 -5.82 0.79
N TRP A 344 22.30 -5.48 -0.11
CA TRP A 344 22.51 -4.44 -1.12
C TRP A 344 22.78 -3.06 -0.52
N ILE A 345 21.98 -2.65 0.49
CA ILE A 345 22.20 -1.39 1.22
C ILE A 345 23.59 -1.38 1.88
N MET A 346 24.02 -2.50 2.48
CA MET A 346 25.35 -2.61 3.09
C MET A 346 26.48 -2.56 2.05
N ASN A 347 26.29 -3.09 0.86
CA ASN A 347 27.26 -2.97 -0.24
C ASN A 347 27.37 -1.50 -0.71
N ILE A 348 26.26 -0.78 -0.84
CA ILE A 348 26.29 0.67 -1.14
C ILE A 348 27.00 1.43 -0.02
N TYR A 349 26.72 1.13 1.23
CA TYR A 349 27.37 1.72 2.40
C TYR A 349 28.90 1.54 2.34
N GLY A 350 29.37 0.32 2.13
CA GLY A 350 30.78 -0.01 1.98
C GLY A 350 31.44 0.73 0.83
N TYR A 351 30.80 0.76 -0.35
CA TYR A 351 31.30 1.45 -1.53
C TYR A 351 31.41 2.96 -1.30
N VAL A 352 30.34 3.58 -0.82
CA VAL A 352 30.28 5.04 -0.61
C VAL A 352 31.34 5.51 0.38
N ASN A 353 31.63 4.74 1.42
CA ASN A 353 32.60 5.12 2.46
C ASN A 353 34.07 4.77 2.14
N SER A 354 34.31 3.89 1.15
CA SER A 354 35.63 3.57 0.68
C SER A 354 36.09 4.42 -0.51
N HIS A 355 35.22 5.21 -1.11
CA HIS A 355 35.49 6.06 -2.27
C HIS A 355 35.12 7.52 -1.98
N SER A 356 35.54 8.42 -2.88
CA SER A 356 35.25 9.86 -2.77
C SER A 356 34.79 10.46 -4.09
N GLY A 357 34.12 11.60 -4.01
CA GLY A 357 33.66 12.37 -5.16
C GLY A 357 32.35 11.87 -5.79
N LEU A 358 32.12 12.33 -7.02
CA LEU A 358 30.91 11.91 -7.80
C LEU A 358 31.32 10.73 -8.68
N VAL A 359 30.59 9.61 -8.50
CA VAL A 359 30.83 8.38 -9.25
C VAL A 359 29.59 8.02 -10.04
N SER A 360 29.73 7.84 -11.34
CA SER A 360 28.64 7.33 -12.18
C SER A 360 28.28 5.90 -11.74
N PHE A 361 26.99 5.59 -11.72
CA PHE A 361 26.51 4.25 -11.39
C PHE A 361 27.16 3.14 -12.24
N THR A 362 27.42 3.41 -13.52
CA THR A 362 28.08 2.46 -14.42
C THR A 362 29.55 2.22 -14.06
N ASN A 363 30.17 3.16 -13.35
CA ASN A 363 31.59 3.08 -12.92
C ASN A 363 31.69 2.58 -11.46
N ALA A 364 30.58 2.54 -10.73
CA ALA A 364 30.57 2.00 -9.39
C ALA A 364 30.69 0.45 -9.45
N ALA A 365 31.71 -0.09 -8.79
CA ALA A 365 31.95 -1.52 -8.74
C ALA A 365 30.95 -2.22 -7.77
N LEU A 366 29.65 -2.16 -8.09
CA LEU A 366 28.59 -2.80 -7.33
C LEU A 366 28.29 -4.21 -7.90
N PRO A 367 27.84 -5.17 -7.07
CA PRO A 367 27.52 -6.52 -7.52
C PRO A 367 26.44 -6.52 -8.62
N LYS A 368 26.76 -7.06 -9.80
CA LYS A 368 25.88 -7.00 -10.99
C LYS A 368 24.52 -7.67 -10.78
N GLU A 369 24.49 -8.77 -10.06
CA GLU A 369 23.24 -9.51 -9.78
C GLU A 369 22.31 -8.70 -8.86
N GLU A 370 22.86 -8.08 -7.84
CA GLU A 370 22.11 -7.22 -6.93
C GLU A 370 21.64 -5.93 -7.63
N VAL A 371 22.48 -5.35 -8.50
CA VAL A 371 22.13 -4.23 -9.36
C VAL A 371 20.93 -4.59 -10.24
N ALA A 372 20.94 -5.75 -10.88
CA ALA A 372 19.83 -6.19 -11.74
C ALA A 372 18.52 -6.36 -10.95
N LYS A 373 18.62 -6.77 -9.69
CA LYS A 373 17.48 -7.09 -8.83
C LYS A 373 16.92 -5.87 -8.09
N TYR A 374 17.78 -5.00 -7.56
CA TYR A 374 17.40 -3.89 -6.67
C TYR A 374 17.67 -2.51 -7.27
N ASN A 375 17.78 -2.41 -8.57
CA ASN A 375 18.08 -1.17 -9.24
C ASN A 375 17.00 -0.12 -9.02
N CYS A 376 17.33 0.89 -8.21
CA CYS A 376 16.54 2.10 -8.03
C CYS A 376 17.41 3.34 -8.35
N TRP A 377 17.90 3.38 -9.54
CA TRP A 377 18.90 4.33 -10.04
C TRP A 377 18.57 5.81 -9.82
N ALA A 378 17.29 6.17 -9.74
CA ALA A 378 16.85 7.53 -9.42
C ALA A 378 17.24 7.94 -7.98
N GLU A 379 17.36 6.99 -7.06
CA GLU A 379 17.53 7.25 -5.63
C GLU A 379 18.98 7.08 -5.14
N TYR A 380 19.92 6.68 -5.99
CA TYR A 380 21.31 6.51 -5.59
C TYR A 380 21.97 7.73 -4.95
N PRO A 381 21.72 8.97 -5.42
CA PRO A 381 22.27 10.14 -4.76
C PRO A 381 21.75 10.29 -3.33
N ASN A 382 20.48 10.00 -3.10
CA ASN A 382 19.85 10.03 -1.78
C ASN A 382 20.45 8.97 -0.86
N LEU A 383 20.54 7.72 -1.33
CA LEU A 383 21.17 6.62 -0.60
C LEU A 383 22.62 6.93 -0.24
N SER A 384 23.38 7.47 -1.18
CA SER A 384 24.78 7.84 -0.96
C SER A 384 24.94 8.87 0.14
N VAL A 385 24.07 9.88 0.18
CA VAL A 385 24.08 10.92 1.23
C VAL A 385 23.62 10.37 2.58
N ILE A 386 22.62 9.48 2.60
CA ILE A 386 22.17 8.81 3.82
C ILE A 386 23.28 7.94 4.42
N LEU A 387 23.95 7.16 3.59
CA LEU A 387 24.87 6.11 3.99
C LEU A 387 26.33 6.61 4.13
N GLY A 388 26.67 7.78 3.57
CA GLY A 388 28.03 8.33 3.64
C GLY A 388 28.40 8.84 5.03
N ASP A 389 29.53 8.38 5.60
CA ASP A 389 29.99 8.73 6.94
C ASP A 389 30.63 10.12 7.01
N THR A 390 31.21 10.59 5.91
CA THR A 390 31.98 11.82 5.84
C THR A 390 31.58 12.72 4.67
N LYS A 391 31.99 13.98 4.71
CA LYS A 391 31.79 14.92 3.58
C LYS A 391 32.53 14.49 2.32
N SER A 392 33.56 13.66 2.44
CA SER A 392 34.35 13.12 1.35
C SER A 392 33.83 11.81 0.78
N SER A 393 32.82 11.18 1.44
CA SER A 393 32.20 9.94 0.94
C SER A 393 31.66 10.11 -0.47
N ALA A 394 31.74 9.05 -1.28
CA ALA A 394 31.32 9.09 -2.67
C ALA A 394 29.80 9.34 -2.78
N THR A 395 29.39 9.92 -3.89
CA THR A 395 27.98 10.02 -4.27
C THR A 395 27.79 9.33 -5.61
N ILE A 396 26.96 8.29 -5.63
CA ILE A 396 26.61 7.55 -6.84
C ILE A 396 25.47 8.27 -7.54
N TYR A 397 25.58 8.46 -8.86
CA TYR A 397 24.51 9.05 -9.67
C TYR A 397 24.28 8.24 -10.95
N ALA A 398 23.08 8.27 -11.50
CA ALA A 398 22.74 7.63 -12.76
C ALA A 398 22.75 8.63 -13.92
N ILE A 399 23.38 8.26 -15.03
CA ILE A 399 23.44 9.09 -16.25
C ILE A 399 22.07 9.01 -16.95
N GLY A 400 21.55 10.16 -17.42
CA GLY A 400 20.32 10.22 -18.22
C GLY A 400 19.02 10.27 -17.42
N VAL A 401 19.08 10.38 -16.10
CA VAL A 401 17.89 10.56 -15.25
C VAL A 401 17.64 12.06 -15.02
N SER A 402 16.46 12.52 -15.38
CA SER A 402 16.09 13.94 -15.36
C SER A 402 15.93 14.54 -13.95
N TYR A 403 15.67 13.72 -12.94
CA TYR A 403 15.44 14.16 -11.57
C TYR A 403 16.40 13.50 -10.59
N GLN A 404 17.50 14.20 -10.28
CA GLN A 404 18.46 13.82 -9.26
C GLN A 404 18.97 15.07 -8.53
N PRO A 405 18.19 15.64 -7.60
CA PRO A 405 18.55 16.92 -6.97
C PRO A 405 19.90 16.88 -6.25
N LEU A 406 20.27 15.75 -5.65
CA LEU A 406 21.54 15.59 -4.93
C LEU A 406 22.74 15.24 -5.84
N SER A 407 22.56 15.11 -7.14
CA SER A 407 23.67 15.07 -8.10
C SER A 407 24.30 16.45 -8.29
N ASN A 408 23.57 17.54 -7.97
CA ASN A 408 24.10 18.89 -7.94
C ASN A 408 25.01 19.07 -6.70
N LYS A 409 26.26 19.49 -6.91
CA LYS A 409 27.25 19.66 -5.85
C LYS A 409 26.79 20.56 -4.71
N ASN A 410 26.17 21.70 -5.02
CA ASN A 410 25.74 22.67 -4.02
C ASN A 410 24.57 22.14 -3.15
N GLU A 411 23.57 21.51 -3.75
CA GLU A 411 22.46 20.90 -3.03
C GLU A 411 22.92 19.73 -2.18
N ARG A 412 23.84 18.91 -2.70
CA ARG A 412 24.47 17.82 -1.98
C ARG A 412 25.21 18.32 -0.74
N GLU A 413 26.10 19.30 -0.87
CA GLU A 413 26.87 19.85 0.25
C GLU A 413 25.96 20.46 1.33
N LYS A 414 24.92 21.17 0.91
CA LYS A 414 23.90 21.71 1.82
C LYS A 414 23.17 20.62 2.58
N THR A 415 22.80 19.53 1.90
CA THR A 415 22.13 18.38 2.52
C THR A 415 23.07 17.63 3.46
N ILE A 416 24.29 17.32 3.06
CA ILE A 416 25.32 16.69 3.92
C ILE A 416 25.55 17.52 5.18
N LYS A 417 25.60 18.85 5.07
CA LYS A 417 25.73 19.74 6.24
C LYS A 417 24.54 19.60 7.19
N LYS A 418 23.31 19.48 6.68
CA LYS A 418 22.14 19.25 7.52
C LYS A 418 22.16 17.88 8.19
N LEU A 419 22.70 16.87 7.53
CA LEU A 419 22.79 15.51 8.05
C LEU A 419 24.02 15.26 8.93
N SER A 420 24.94 16.22 9.07
CA SER A 420 26.16 16.05 9.86
C SER A 420 25.96 15.77 11.36
N ASN A 421 24.75 16.05 11.87
CA ASN A 421 24.36 15.78 13.26
C ASN A 421 23.85 14.34 13.48
N TYR A 422 23.72 13.54 12.44
CA TYR A 422 23.28 12.16 12.52
C TYR A 422 24.46 11.20 12.51
N THR A 423 24.36 10.10 13.25
CA THR A 423 25.33 9.00 13.29
C THR A 423 24.85 7.84 12.43
N ARG A 424 25.79 7.10 11.83
CA ARG A 424 25.51 5.89 11.04
C ARG A 424 25.72 4.65 11.88
#